data_6d24ba03345b8435ec7df88dc054398f
#
_entry.id   6d24ba03345b8435ec7df88dc054398f
#
_cell.length_a   1.000
_cell.length_b   1.000
_cell.length_c   1.000
_cell.angle_alpha   90.00
_cell.angle_beta   90.00
_cell.angle_gamma   90.00
#
_symmetry.space_group_name_H-M   'P 1'
#
loop_
_entity.id
_entity.type
_entity.pdbx_description
1 polymer ?
#
loop_
_entity_poly.entity_id
_entity_poly.type
_entity_poly.pdbx_seq_one_letter_code
_entity_poly.pdbx_strand_id
1 'polypeptide(L)'
;VLFKPVINVHTTFQAQCIRLLYPCLMEDEVILISDMDIAPLSRDHFVNVLHPYYEPGHFVTFTDRYCKQKMFAMCYNAAHCDIWRDRFGVTSEGGLRDKLIEWYAPFKDTYTGVKNCPGWYTDQKQLYKHIVTMCGLVRLNDEETFFNRLDKKQKAYITSNLRQIKYDVQRGKYTDFHFVRPYKKFYNLIKTITDCARVDYSEPLPSNEPYFYLSED
;
A
#
# COMPACT_ATOMS: atom_id res chain seq x y z
N VAL A 1 1.04 -1.10 -16.84
CA VAL A 1 0.72 -2.43 -17.41
C VAL A 1 -0.77 -2.69 -17.25
N LEU A 2 -1.43 -3.14 -18.30
CA LEU A 2 -2.85 -3.51 -18.26
C LEU A 2 -2.94 -5.03 -18.05
N PHE A 3 -3.40 -5.44 -16.86
CA PHE A 3 -3.69 -6.84 -16.57
C PHE A 3 -5.00 -7.25 -17.25
N LYS A 4 -4.95 -8.29 -18.08
CA LYS A 4 -6.16 -8.86 -18.71
C LYS A 4 -6.90 -9.70 -17.66
N PRO A 5 -8.15 -9.37 -17.30
CA PRO A 5 -8.88 -10.09 -16.26
C PRO A 5 -8.97 -11.60 -16.50
N VAL A 6 -8.93 -12.35 -15.42
CA VAL A 6 -9.15 -13.82 -15.43
C VAL A 6 -10.65 -14.07 -15.54
N ILE A 7 -11.04 -14.89 -16.53
CA ILE A 7 -12.43 -15.29 -16.72
C ILE A 7 -12.92 -16.08 -15.49
N ASN A 8 -14.16 -15.91 -15.11
CA ASN A 8 -14.82 -16.56 -13.96
C ASN A 8 -14.25 -16.21 -12.57
N VAL A 9 -13.39 -15.23 -12.46
CA VAL A 9 -12.99 -14.62 -11.18
C VAL A 9 -13.60 -13.22 -11.08
N HIS A 10 -14.25 -12.90 -9.98
CA HIS A 10 -14.91 -11.61 -9.81
C HIS A 10 -13.88 -10.46 -9.90
N THR A 11 -14.15 -9.42 -10.68
CA THR A 11 -13.18 -8.34 -10.96
C THR A 11 -12.71 -7.59 -9.72
N THR A 12 -13.61 -7.35 -8.75
CA THR A 12 -13.23 -6.73 -7.47
C THR A 12 -12.27 -7.61 -6.68
N PHE A 13 -12.47 -8.95 -6.69
CA PHE A 13 -11.56 -9.88 -6.04
C PHE A 13 -10.17 -9.84 -6.68
N GLN A 14 -10.13 -9.87 -8.03
CA GLN A 14 -8.87 -9.75 -8.76
C GLN A 14 -8.15 -8.43 -8.40
N ALA A 15 -8.86 -7.29 -8.42
CA ALA A 15 -8.30 -5.99 -8.09
C ALA A 15 -7.73 -5.92 -6.65
N GLN A 16 -8.34 -6.65 -5.70
CA GLN A 16 -7.83 -6.74 -4.33
C GLN A 16 -6.57 -7.62 -4.25
N CYS A 17 -6.56 -8.78 -4.90
CA CYS A 17 -5.50 -9.78 -4.72
C CYS A 17 -4.28 -9.55 -5.63
N ILE A 18 -4.47 -8.93 -6.81
CA ILE A 18 -3.38 -8.77 -7.79
C ILE A 18 -2.20 -7.96 -7.24
N ARG A 19 -2.44 -7.01 -6.35
CA ARG A 19 -1.39 -6.20 -5.72
C ARG A 19 -0.39 -7.00 -4.88
N LEU A 20 -0.77 -8.22 -4.43
CA LEU A 20 0.14 -9.15 -3.77
C LEU A 20 0.94 -10.00 -4.76
N LEU A 21 0.38 -10.24 -5.94
CA LEU A 21 0.92 -11.21 -6.89
C LEU A 21 1.74 -10.53 -7.99
N TYR A 22 1.36 -9.30 -8.39
CA TYR A 22 2.07 -8.57 -9.44
C TYR A 22 3.50 -8.19 -9.06
N PRO A 23 3.83 -7.79 -7.81
CA PRO A 23 5.20 -7.58 -7.38
C PRO A 23 6.16 -8.74 -7.65
N CYS A 24 5.64 -9.98 -7.68
CA CYS A 24 6.43 -11.18 -7.97
C CYS A 24 7.00 -11.20 -9.40
N LEU A 25 6.41 -10.43 -10.32
CA LEU A 25 6.80 -10.38 -11.74
C LEU A 25 7.73 -9.21 -12.05
N MET A 26 8.03 -8.37 -11.06
CA MET A 26 8.96 -7.26 -11.19
C MET A 26 10.39 -7.72 -10.93
N GLU A 27 11.39 -6.94 -11.37
CA GLU A 27 12.80 -7.29 -11.27
C GLU A 27 13.57 -6.16 -10.61
N ASP A 28 14.48 -6.52 -9.72
CA ASP A 28 15.46 -5.64 -9.05
C ASP A 28 14.89 -4.36 -8.42
N GLU A 29 13.69 -4.47 -7.83
CA GLU A 29 13.01 -3.33 -7.23
C GLU A 29 12.49 -3.64 -5.82
N VAL A 30 12.51 -2.62 -4.96
CA VAL A 30 11.74 -2.60 -3.71
C VAL A 30 10.34 -2.09 -4.03
N ILE A 31 9.35 -2.93 -3.82
CA ILE A 31 7.95 -2.64 -4.15
C ILE A 31 7.19 -2.24 -2.89
N LEU A 32 6.63 -1.05 -2.90
CA LEU A 32 5.67 -0.58 -1.90
C LEU A 32 4.25 -0.70 -2.44
N ILE A 33 3.44 -1.54 -1.84
CA ILE A 33 2.02 -1.66 -2.20
C ILE A 33 1.13 -0.80 -1.31
N SER A 34 0.03 -0.30 -1.89
CA SER A 34 -0.96 0.55 -1.22
C SER A 34 -2.39 0.28 -1.73
N ASP A 35 -3.37 0.95 -1.13
CA ASP A 35 -4.74 1.04 -1.64
C ASP A 35 -4.82 2.10 -2.75
N MET A 36 -5.62 1.84 -3.79
CA MET A 36 -5.78 2.75 -4.95
C MET A 36 -6.50 4.08 -4.61
N ASP A 37 -7.16 4.16 -3.47
CA ASP A 37 -7.86 5.36 -3.01
C ASP A 37 -7.05 6.16 -1.98
N ILE A 38 -5.74 5.95 -1.97
CA ILE A 38 -4.79 6.65 -1.10
C ILE A 38 -3.66 7.21 -1.96
N ALA A 39 -3.31 8.48 -1.76
CA ALA A 39 -2.12 9.09 -2.34
C ALA A 39 -1.08 9.37 -1.26
N PRO A 40 0.18 8.99 -1.44
CA PRO A 40 1.27 9.48 -0.61
C PRO A 40 1.41 11.00 -0.78
N LEU A 41 1.61 11.71 0.33
CA LEU A 41 1.82 13.17 0.35
C LEU A 41 3.23 13.56 0.79
N SER A 42 3.95 12.64 1.43
CA SER A 42 5.31 12.84 1.92
C SER A 42 6.24 11.74 1.40
N ARG A 43 7.05 12.06 0.39
CA ARG A 43 8.11 11.14 -0.09
C ARG A 43 9.07 10.79 1.04
N ASP A 44 9.49 11.79 1.80
CA ASP A 44 10.46 11.62 2.89
C ASP A 44 9.97 10.62 3.94
N HIS A 45 8.67 10.66 4.29
CA HIS A 45 8.08 9.70 5.22
C HIS A 45 8.30 8.26 4.73
N PHE A 46 7.94 7.95 3.48
CA PHE A 46 8.04 6.59 2.97
C PHE A 46 9.49 6.16 2.74
N VAL A 47 10.33 7.04 2.22
CA VAL A 47 11.76 6.77 1.99
C VAL A 47 12.47 6.54 3.32
N ASN A 48 12.31 7.44 4.29
CA ASN A 48 13.02 7.34 5.58
C ASN A 48 12.57 6.11 6.39
N VAL A 49 11.28 5.76 6.34
CA VAL A 49 10.77 4.56 7.02
C VAL A 49 11.33 3.28 6.40
N LEU A 50 11.51 3.25 5.08
CA LEU A 50 12.03 2.07 4.38
C LEU A 50 13.55 1.98 4.34
N HIS A 51 14.24 3.12 4.41
CA HIS A 51 15.70 3.19 4.24
C HIS A 51 16.48 2.19 5.11
N PRO A 52 16.15 1.97 6.40
CA PRO A 52 16.85 0.97 7.22
C PRO A 52 16.68 -0.48 6.75
N TYR A 53 15.73 -0.74 5.84
CA TYR A 53 15.30 -2.08 5.43
C TYR A 53 15.43 -2.32 3.92
N TYR A 54 16.21 -1.50 3.20
CA TYR A 54 16.42 -1.68 1.76
C TYR A 54 17.25 -2.92 1.41
N GLU A 55 18.04 -3.39 2.37
CA GLU A 55 18.82 -4.62 2.16
C GLU A 55 17.90 -5.83 1.93
N PRO A 56 18.31 -6.76 1.06
CA PRO A 56 17.57 -7.98 0.81
C PRO A 56 17.27 -8.76 2.11
N GLY A 57 16.07 -9.30 2.18
CA GLY A 57 15.68 -10.16 3.31
C GLY A 57 14.64 -9.54 4.26
N HIS A 58 14.27 -8.26 4.09
CA HIS A 58 13.25 -7.62 4.92
C HIS A 58 11.90 -7.51 4.21
N PHE A 59 10.83 -7.81 4.94
CA PHE A 59 9.45 -7.45 4.58
C PHE A 59 8.92 -6.48 5.61
N VAL A 60 8.55 -5.27 5.20
CA VAL A 60 8.11 -4.20 6.09
C VAL A 60 6.61 -4.01 5.97
N THR A 61 5.87 -4.17 7.06
CA THR A 61 4.47 -3.72 7.17
C THR A 61 4.41 -2.47 8.05
N PHE A 62 3.79 -1.41 7.55
CA PHE A 62 3.75 -0.09 8.21
C PHE A 62 2.76 -0.01 9.37
N THR A 63 1.94 -1.03 9.55
CA THR A 63 0.99 -1.08 10.67
C THR A 63 0.67 -2.52 11.07
N ASP A 64 0.58 -2.76 12.35
CA ASP A 64 0.26 -4.08 12.94
C ASP A 64 -1.21 -4.20 13.39
N ARG A 65 -2.05 -3.19 13.10
CA ARG A 65 -3.43 -3.03 13.61
C ARG A 65 -4.30 -4.29 13.53
N TYR A 66 -4.10 -5.14 12.52
CA TYR A 66 -4.95 -6.30 12.27
C TYR A 66 -4.28 -7.64 12.56
N CYS A 67 -3.09 -7.65 13.17
CA CYS A 67 -2.34 -8.88 13.47
C CYS A 67 -3.13 -9.83 14.37
N LYS A 68 -3.88 -9.31 15.36
CA LYS A 68 -4.75 -10.13 16.23
C LYS A 68 -5.85 -10.87 15.46
N GLN A 69 -6.28 -10.35 14.32
CA GLN A 69 -7.25 -10.98 13.41
C GLN A 69 -6.58 -11.89 12.37
N LYS A 70 -5.28 -12.15 12.48
CA LYS A 70 -4.47 -12.88 11.48
C LYS A 70 -4.57 -12.24 10.09
N MET A 71 -4.43 -10.92 10.03
CA MET A 71 -4.44 -10.11 8.82
C MET A 71 -3.34 -9.05 8.90
N PHE A 72 -2.80 -8.63 7.74
CA PHE A 72 -2.06 -7.38 7.61
C PHE A 72 -2.89 -6.36 6.84
N ALA A 73 -2.78 -5.09 7.22
CA ALA A 73 -3.36 -4.01 6.44
C ALA A 73 -2.70 -3.97 5.06
N MET A 74 -3.47 -3.63 4.02
CA MET A 74 -2.92 -3.60 2.66
C MET A 74 -2.13 -2.31 2.35
N CYS A 75 -2.33 -1.25 3.10
CA CYS A 75 -1.55 -0.02 3.03
C CYS A 75 -0.71 0.11 4.32
N TYR A 76 0.54 0.16 4.29
CA TYR A 76 1.54 0.01 3.25
C TYR A 76 2.37 -1.23 3.56
N ASN A 77 2.80 -1.95 2.54
CA ASN A 77 3.71 -3.09 2.73
C ASN A 77 4.80 -3.01 1.67
N ALA A 78 6.05 -3.23 2.07
CA ALA A 78 7.20 -3.10 1.19
C ALA A 78 8.16 -4.27 1.35
N ALA A 79 8.71 -4.72 0.24
CA ALA A 79 9.80 -5.69 0.20
C ALA A 79 10.46 -5.66 -1.18
N HIS A 80 11.67 -6.20 -1.28
CA HIS A 80 12.28 -6.51 -2.57
C HIS A 80 11.43 -7.54 -3.35
N CYS A 81 11.34 -7.40 -4.66
CA CYS A 81 10.52 -8.26 -5.52
C CYS A 81 10.81 -9.76 -5.36
N ASP A 82 12.05 -10.14 -5.05
CA ASP A 82 12.44 -11.52 -4.79
C ASP A 82 11.73 -12.11 -3.57
N ILE A 83 11.49 -11.31 -2.53
CA ILE A 83 10.75 -11.74 -1.34
C ILE A 83 9.28 -11.99 -1.72
N TRP A 84 8.68 -11.11 -2.52
CA TRP A 84 7.33 -11.33 -3.03
C TRP A 84 7.26 -12.64 -3.82
N ARG A 85 8.23 -12.87 -4.72
CA ARG A 85 8.32 -14.08 -5.56
C ARG A 85 8.48 -15.35 -4.71
N ASP A 86 9.43 -15.34 -3.76
CA ASP A 86 9.67 -16.47 -2.84
C ASP A 86 8.43 -16.79 -2.00
N ARG A 87 7.80 -15.78 -1.43
CA ARG A 87 6.67 -15.97 -0.51
C ARG A 87 5.37 -16.38 -1.19
N PHE A 88 5.08 -15.86 -2.36
CA PHE A 88 3.83 -16.17 -3.08
C PHE A 88 4.00 -17.24 -4.15
N GLY A 89 5.22 -17.61 -4.50
CA GLY A 89 5.51 -18.69 -5.46
C GLY A 89 5.04 -18.38 -6.89
N VAL A 90 5.01 -17.08 -7.27
CA VAL A 90 4.58 -16.64 -8.59
C VAL A 90 5.79 -16.18 -9.40
N THR A 91 6.03 -16.84 -10.54
CA THR A 91 7.18 -16.55 -11.42
C THR A 91 6.78 -16.19 -12.85
N SER A 92 5.46 -16.19 -13.13
CA SER A 92 4.93 -15.87 -14.46
C SER A 92 3.51 -15.32 -14.38
N GLU A 93 3.05 -14.68 -15.44
CA GLU A 93 1.65 -14.22 -15.55
C GLU A 93 0.66 -15.40 -15.49
N GLY A 94 1.02 -16.56 -16.03
CA GLY A 94 0.24 -17.79 -15.90
C GLY A 94 0.08 -18.20 -14.44
N GLY A 95 1.18 -18.30 -13.71
CA GLY A 95 1.17 -18.62 -12.26
C GLY A 95 0.38 -17.61 -11.43
N LEU A 96 0.43 -16.31 -11.80
CA LEU A 96 -0.39 -15.28 -11.15
C LEU A 96 -1.90 -15.56 -11.36
N ARG A 97 -2.29 -15.92 -12.59
CA ARG A 97 -3.68 -16.24 -12.93
C ARG A 97 -4.18 -17.47 -12.18
N ASP A 98 -3.35 -18.52 -12.13
CA ASP A 98 -3.67 -19.75 -11.41
C ASP A 98 -3.84 -19.47 -9.90
N LYS A 99 -3.00 -18.62 -9.33
CA LYS A 99 -3.09 -18.20 -7.93
C LYS A 99 -4.37 -17.41 -7.63
N LEU A 100 -4.79 -16.52 -8.52
CA LEU A 100 -6.06 -15.81 -8.40
C LEU A 100 -7.25 -16.77 -8.43
N ILE A 101 -7.24 -17.79 -9.31
CA ILE A 101 -8.28 -18.83 -9.40
C ILE A 101 -8.30 -19.67 -8.10
N GLU A 102 -7.11 -20.12 -7.63
CA GLU A 102 -6.96 -20.88 -6.39
C GLU A 102 -7.58 -20.14 -5.19
N TRP A 103 -7.22 -18.86 -5.03
CA TRP A 103 -7.70 -18.05 -3.90
C TRP A 103 -9.18 -17.71 -3.99
N TYR A 104 -9.72 -17.61 -5.20
CA TYR A 104 -11.13 -17.32 -5.43
C TYR A 104 -12.04 -18.55 -5.28
N ALA A 105 -11.55 -19.74 -5.58
CA ALA A 105 -12.33 -20.97 -5.65
C ALA A 105 -13.23 -21.24 -4.41
N PRO A 106 -12.77 -21.01 -3.15
CA PRO A 106 -13.63 -21.20 -1.97
C PRO A 106 -14.82 -20.24 -1.88
N PHE A 107 -14.80 -19.16 -2.64
CA PHE A 107 -15.77 -18.05 -2.53
C PHE A 107 -16.58 -17.83 -3.81
N LYS A 108 -16.37 -18.63 -4.87
CA LYS A 108 -16.94 -18.41 -6.21
C LYS A 108 -18.45 -18.20 -6.20
N ASP A 109 -19.18 -18.90 -5.32
CA ASP A 109 -20.64 -18.87 -5.25
C ASP A 109 -21.17 -17.86 -4.19
N THR A 110 -20.29 -17.28 -3.37
CA THR A 110 -20.69 -16.42 -2.23
C THR A 110 -20.06 -15.03 -2.28
N TYR A 111 -19.03 -14.81 -3.11
CA TYR A 111 -18.38 -13.51 -3.24
C TYR A 111 -19.23 -12.56 -4.08
N THR A 112 -19.67 -11.48 -3.47
CA THR A 112 -20.56 -10.49 -4.13
C THR A 112 -19.85 -9.21 -4.52
N GLY A 113 -18.56 -9.04 -4.17
CA GLY A 113 -17.83 -7.77 -4.35
C GLY A 113 -18.24 -6.67 -3.37
N VAL A 114 -19.15 -6.94 -2.46
CA VAL A 114 -19.58 -6.01 -1.41
C VAL A 114 -18.69 -6.19 -0.18
N LYS A 115 -18.36 -5.10 0.49
CA LYS A 115 -17.55 -5.13 1.71
C LYS A 115 -18.10 -6.12 2.74
N ASN A 116 -17.22 -6.89 3.35
CA ASN A 116 -17.49 -7.93 4.34
C ASN A 116 -18.19 -9.19 3.81
N CYS A 117 -18.40 -9.35 2.49
CA CYS A 117 -18.84 -10.63 1.96
C CYS A 117 -17.78 -11.74 2.18
N PRO A 118 -18.15 -13.01 2.12
CA PRO A 118 -17.17 -14.11 2.15
C PRO A 118 -16.05 -13.87 1.12
N GLY A 119 -14.80 -14.00 1.54
CA GLY A 119 -13.64 -13.73 0.69
C GLY A 119 -13.18 -12.27 0.57
N TRP A 120 -13.91 -11.29 1.14
CA TRP A 120 -13.56 -9.87 1.04
C TRP A 120 -12.15 -9.53 1.57
N TYR A 121 -11.69 -10.21 2.61
CA TYR A 121 -10.38 -9.99 3.23
C TYR A 121 -9.32 -11.02 2.81
N THR A 122 -9.47 -11.64 1.64
CA THR A 122 -8.55 -12.68 1.17
C THR A 122 -7.12 -12.15 1.02
N ASP A 123 -6.94 -10.98 0.43
CA ASP A 123 -5.65 -10.32 0.29
C ASP A 123 -4.94 -10.14 1.64
N GLN A 124 -5.61 -9.58 2.65
CA GLN A 124 -5.05 -9.33 3.97
C GLN A 124 -4.67 -10.63 4.70
N LYS A 125 -5.52 -11.67 4.56
CA LYS A 125 -5.28 -12.99 5.17
C LYS A 125 -4.16 -13.75 4.47
N GLN A 126 -4.11 -13.69 3.14
CA GLN A 126 -3.04 -14.32 2.38
C GLN A 126 -1.71 -13.61 2.65
N LEU A 127 -1.67 -12.29 2.70
CA LEU A 127 -0.47 -11.57 3.10
C LEU A 127 0.02 -12.04 4.48
N TYR A 128 -0.85 -12.06 5.48
CA TYR A 128 -0.49 -12.54 6.82
C TYR A 128 0.03 -13.98 6.79
N LYS A 129 -0.68 -14.89 6.14
CA LYS A 129 -0.33 -16.31 6.05
C LYS A 129 1.07 -16.53 5.48
N HIS A 130 1.43 -15.80 4.43
CA HIS A 130 2.70 -15.98 3.72
C HIS A 130 3.87 -15.28 4.41
N ILE A 131 3.62 -14.21 5.18
CA ILE A 131 4.70 -13.35 5.70
C ILE A 131 4.92 -13.50 7.21
N VAL A 132 3.92 -13.91 8.01
CA VAL A 132 3.98 -13.86 9.48
C VAL A 132 5.13 -14.68 10.09
N THR A 133 5.60 -15.72 9.42
CA THR A 133 6.70 -16.60 9.88
C THR A 133 8.06 -16.24 9.28
N MET A 134 8.14 -15.15 8.53
CA MET A 134 9.39 -14.72 7.90
C MET A 134 10.35 -14.13 8.95
N CYS A 135 11.61 -14.57 8.96
CA CYS A 135 12.63 -14.05 9.90
C CYS A 135 12.88 -12.55 9.73
N GLY A 136 12.86 -12.04 8.49
CA GLY A 136 13.05 -10.63 8.17
C GLY A 136 11.77 -9.80 8.20
N LEU A 137 10.70 -10.25 8.88
CA LEU A 137 9.47 -9.46 9.01
C LEU A 137 9.67 -8.30 10.00
N VAL A 138 9.55 -7.08 9.49
CA VAL A 138 9.52 -5.85 10.28
C VAL A 138 8.07 -5.38 10.39
N ARG A 139 7.58 -5.27 11.61
CA ARG A 139 6.23 -4.78 11.91
C ARG A 139 6.33 -3.44 12.61
N LEU A 140 6.01 -2.40 11.87
CA LEU A 140 5.96 -1.05 12.39
C LEU A 140 4.55 -0.73 12.91
N ASN A 141 4.42 0.32 13.67
CA ASN A 141 3.15 0.87 14.11
C ASN A 141 3.06 2.37 13.76
N ASP A 142 1.90 2.96 13.98
CA ASP A 142 1.66 4.34 13.59
C ASP A 142 2.52 5.35 14.38
N GLU A 143 2.91 5.02 15.61
CA GLU A 143 3.76 5.89 16.45
C GLU A 143 5.20 5.88 15.93
N GLU A 144 5.75 4.70 15.65
CA GLU A 144 7.10 4.55 15.09
C GLU A 144 7.26 5.20 13.73
N THR A 145 6.20 5.19 12.93
CA THR A 145 6.22 5.80 11.59
C THR A 145 5.77 7.26 11.58
N PHE A 146 5.38 7.83 12.71
CA PHE A 146 4.78 9.18 12.80
C PHE A 146 3.62 9.36 11.80
N PHE A 147 2.83 8.30 11.64
CA PHE A 147 1.80 8.23 10.61
C PHE A 147 0.66 9.22 10.88
N ASN A 148 0.44 10.13 9.96
CA ASN A 148 -0.59 11.17 10.05
C ASN A 148 -1.39 11.26 8.75
N ARG A 149 -2.49 10.52 8.68
CA ARG A 149 -3.35 10.45 7.50
C ARG A 149 -4.37 11.59 7.45
N LEU A 150 -4.46 12.24 6.31
CA LEU A 150 -5.64 13.04 5.96
C LEU A 150 -6.76 12.07 5.51
N ASP A 151 -7.65 11.69 6.41
CA ASP A 151 -8.63 10.62 6.17
C ASP A 151 -9.94 11.14 5.61
N LYS A 152 -10.53 10.39 4.67
CA LYS A 152 -11.86 10.67 4.08
C LYS A 152 -12.99 10.86 5.11
N LYS A 153 -12.83 10.35 6.32
CA LYS A 153 -13.79 10.58 7.42
C LYS A 153 -13.83 12.05 7.84
N GLN A 154 -12.75 12.78 7.61
CA GLN A 154 -12.62 14.22 7.88
C GLN A 154 -13.16 15.09 6.74
N LYS A 155 -14.04 14.55 5.87
CA LYS A 155 -14.55 15.21 4.67
C LYS A 155 -15.04 16.64 4.91
N ALA A 156 -15.85 16.85 5.95
CA ALA A 156 -16.38 18.18 6.26
C ALA A 156 -15.25 19.17 6.59
N TYR A 157 -14.30 18.75 7.40
CA TYR A 157 -13.10 19.53 7.74
C TYR A 157 -12.26 19.84 6.48
N ILE A 158 -11.99 18.82 5.65
CA ILE A 158 -11.20 18.97 4.42
C ILE A 158 -11.84 20.00 3.47
N THR A 159 -13.15 19.92 3.27
CA THR A 159 -13.86 20.82 2.35
C THR A 159 -13.95 22.25 2.87
N SER A 160 -14.10 22.44 4.18
CA SER A 160 -14.21 23.77 4.80
C SER A 160 -12.87 24.47 5.05
N ASN A 161 -11.77 23.72 5.08
CA ASN A 161 -10.44 24.24 5.47
C ASN A 161 -9.37 24.02 4.40
N LEU A 162 -9.76 24.02 3.11
CA LEU A 162 -8.85 23.64 2.02
C LEU A 162 -7.55 24.47 2.01
N ARG A 163 -7.62 25.77 2.32
CA ARG A 163 -6.42 26.64 2.39
C ARG A 163 -5.43 26.16 3.46
N GLN A 164 -5.94 25.83 4.65
CA GLN A 164 -5.12 25.31 5.74
C GLN A 164 -4.55 23.93 5.40
N ILE A 165 -5.37 23.06 4.82
CA ILE A 165 -4.94 21.72 4.37
C ILE A 165 -3.79 21.82 3.37
N LYS A 166 -3.90 22.71 2.37
CA LYS A 166 -2.80 22.93 1.41
C LYS A 166 -1.51 23.35 2.09
N TYR A 167 -1.59 24.30 3.00
CA TYR A 167 -0.45 24.75 3.77
C TYR A 167 0.18 23.63 4.61
N ASP A 168 -0.66 22.84 5.29
CA ASP A 168 -0.23 21.70 6.11
C ASP A 168 0.42 20.59 5.26
N VAL A 169 -0.13 20.30 4.07
CA VAL A 169 0.45 19.33 3.12
C VAL A 169 1.82 19.80 2.63
N GLN A 170 1.95 21.07 2.24
CA GLN A 170 3.22 21.63 1.77
C GLN A 170 4.33 21.61 2.84
N ARG A 171 3.97 21.55 4.11
CA ARG A 171 4.89 21.45 5.24
C ARG A 171 5.13 20.00 5.70
N GLY A 172 4.60 19.01 4.97
CA GLY A 172 4.79 17.61 5.31
C GLY A 172 4.02 17.14 6.56
N LYS A 173 2.99 17.88 7.00
CA LYS A 173 2.19 17.49 8.17
C LYS A 173 1.45 16.18 7.98
N TYR A 174 1.05 15.87 6.75
CA TYR A 174 0.34 14.64 6.41
C TYR A 174 1.22 13.69 5.64
N THR A 175 1.19 12.42 6.00
CA THR A 175 1.94 11.35 5.34
C THR A 175 1.23 10.88 4.07
N ASP A 176 -0.11 10.78 4.12
CA ASP A 176 -0.94 10.38 2.98
C ASP A 176 -2.34 11.00 3.02
N PHE A 177 -3.05 10.87 1.91
CA PHE A 177 -4.43 11.30 1.76
C PHE A 177 -5.33 10.16 1.30
N HIS A 178 -6.29 9.77 2.13
CA HIS A 178 -7.34 8.82 1.79
C HIS A 178 -8.51 9.55 1.12
N PHE A 179 -8.73 9.30 -0.17
CA PHE A 179 -9.61 10.08 -1.02
C PHE A 179 -11.07 10.13 -0.56
N VAL A 180 -11.64 11.33 -0.62
CA VAL A 180 -13.04 11.57 -0.32
C VAL A 180 -13.94 11.02 -1.44
N ARG A 181 -15.00 10.32 -1.07
CA ARG A 181 -15.97 9.74 -2.01
C ARG A 181 -17.25 10.56 -2.11
N PRO A 182 -17.96 10.54 -3.26
CA PRO A 182 -17.61 9.87 -4.52
C PRO A 182 -16.54 10.66 -5.30
N TYR A 183 -15.58 9.95 -5.89
CA TYR A 183 -14.38 10.54 -6.51
C TYR A 183 -14.70 11.58 -7.59
N LYS A 184 -15.66 11.29 -8.47
CA LYS A 184 -16.07 12.22 -9.55
C LYS A 184 -16.50 13.58 -8.99
N LYS A 185 -17.23 13.61 -7.88
CA LYS A 185 -17.70 14.86 -7.23
C LYS A 185 -16.56 15.63 -6.59
N PHE A 186 -15.55 14.93 -6.05
CA PHE A 186 -14.44 15.53 -5.31
C PHE A 186 -13.13 15.54 -6.09
N TYR A 187 -13.18 15.29 -7.40
CA TYR A 187 -11.99 15.22 -8.25
C TYR A 187 -11.08 16.44 -8.11
N ASN A 188 -11.65 17.66 -8.23
CA ASN A 188 -10.86 18.89 -8.12
C ASN A 188 -10.26 19.07 -6.72
N LEU A 189 -10.98 18.67 -5.66
CA LEU A 189 -10.47 18.71 -4.30
C LEU A 189 -9.29 17.74 -4.14
N ILE A 190 -9.45 16.52 -4.61
CA ILE A 190 -8.40 15.48 -4.56
C ILE A 190 -7.18 15.98 -5.34
N LYS A 191 -7.37 16.40 -6.59
CA LYS A 191 -6.29 16.94 -7.43
C LYS A 191 -5.59 18.12 -6.75
N THR A 192 -6.33 19.07 -6.21
CA THR A 192 -5.75 20.23 -5.52
C THR A 192 -4.87 19.83 -4.34
N ILE A 193 -5.27 18.84 -3.56
CA ILE A 193 -4.50 18.37 -2.41
C ILE A 193 -3.26 17.61 -2.87
N THR A 194 -3.40 16.71 -3.84
CA THR A 194 -2.27 15.92 -4.35
C THR A 194 -1.23 16.79 -5.09
N ASP A 195 -1.68 17.80 -5.85
CA ASP A 195 -0.77 18.74 -6.54
C ASP A 195 0.01 19.63 -5.55
N CYS A 196 -0.42 19.73 -4.29
CA CYS A 196 0.29 20.48 -3.27
C CYS A 196 1.40 19.66 -2.59
N ALA A 197 1.34 18.34 -2.71
CA ALA A 197 2.37 17.47 -2.17
C ALA A 197 3.71 17.76 -2.90
N ARG A 198 4.77 17.96 -2.12
CA ARG A 198 6.13 18.08 -2.67
C ARG A 198 6.66 16.66 -2.96
N VAL A 199 6.01 15.97 -3.87
CA VAL A 199 6.46 14.67 -4.33
C VAL A 199 7.02 14.88 -5.72
N ASP A 200 8.31 15.15 -5.80
CA ASP A 200 9.02 15.13 -7.06
C ASP A 200 9.41 13.67 -7.35
N TYR A 201 8.66 13.05 -8.23
CA TYR A 201 8.93 11.67 -8.67
C TYR A 201 10.06 11.59 -9.70
N SER A 202 10.61 12.71 -10.14
CA SER A 202 11.71 12.76 -11.11
C SER A 202 13.09 12.61 -10.48
N GLU A 203 13.19 12.84 -9.16
CA GLU A 203 14.46 12.62 -8.47
C GLU A 203 14.68 11.11 -8.24
N PRO A 204 15.86 10.59 -8.62
CA PRO A 204 16.23 9.22 -8.27
C PRO A 204 16.23 9.03 -6.75
N LEU A 205 15.97 7.80 -6.30
CA LEU A 205 16.17 7.44 -4.89
C LEU A 205 17.61 7.82 -4.48
N PRO A 206 17.82 8.35 -3.29
CA PRO A 206 19.16 8.67 -2.82
C PRO A 206 20.04 7.40 -2.92
N SER A 207 21.20 7.54 -3.57
CA SER A 207 22.25 6.52 -3.51
C SER A 207 22.50 6.18 -2.03
N ASN A 208 22.86 4.93 -1.72
CA ASN A 208 23.04 4.32 -0.40
C ASN A 208 23.99 5.08 0.58
N GLU A 209 24.02 6.38 0.56
CA GLU A 209 24.75 7.17 1.56
C GLU A 209 23.86 7.34 2.80
N PRO A 210 24.35 6.99 4.00
CA PRO A 210 23.59 7.15 5.23
C PRO A 210 23.30 8.64 5.46
N TYR A 211 22.04 9.02 5.49
CA TYR A 211 21.61 10.34 5.94
C TYR A 211 21.86 10.44 7.44
N PHE A 212 22.99 11.06 7.80
CA PHE A 212 23.21 11.52 9.17
C PHE A 212 22.30 12.72 9.41
N TYR A 213 21.25 12.54 10.19
CA TYR A 213 20.60 13.67 10.82
C TYR A 213 21.63 14.32 11.77
N LEU A 214 22.14 15.47 11.38
CA LEU A 214 22.77 16.37 12.35
C LEU A 214 21.65 16.85 13.26
N SER A 215 21.62 16.36 14.50
CA SER A 215 20.89 17.01 15.58
C SER A 215 21.53 18.38 15.75
N GLU A 216 20.81 19.43 15.37
CA GLU A 216 21.16 20.77 15.84
C GLU A 216 20.75 20.83 17.31
N ASP A 217 21.78 20.90 18.20
CA ASP A 217 21.66 21.23 19.60
C ASP A 217 21.15 22.67 19.79
#